data_4f27ace7903be6d85d4a36d06f3dbb2a
#
_entry.id   4f27ace7903be6d85d4a36d06f3dbb2a
#
_cell.length_a   1.000
_cell.length_b   1.000
_cell.length_c   1.000
_cell.angle_alpha   90.00
_cell.angle_beta   90.00
_cell.angle_gamma   90.00
#
_symmetry.space_group_name_H-M   'P 1'
#
loop_
_entity.id
_entity.type
_entity.pdbx_description
1 polymer ?
#
loop_
_entity_poly.entity_id
_entity_poly.type
_entity_poly.pdbx_seq_one_letter_code
_entity_poly.pdbx_strand_id
1 'polypeptide(L)'
;LGNSLKSDAKPFHLDTSIFEANMCLTDAALLHAETQVDITPRLGVNRFAPTYPLGVYPCKDGWLGITVLSPAQWESFCSLLELDELAQTPLFHISMNRLEAADLIEPMILEKLQEHSAEELFYKGQQARIPLARVPTMEELFKVDQYVNRNAFSKATQAGHNYQVPSTPFRLFKTPPNFGGPVSAIGQDQEDWNQIIGREST
;
A
#
# COMPACT_ATOMS: atom_id res chain seq x y z
N LEU A 1 -12.83 -4.12 22.27
CA LEU A 1 -12.84 -2.73 22.80
C LEU A 1 -14.25 -2.31 23.25
N GLY A 2 -15.27 -2.36 22.37
CA GLY A 2 -16.64 -1.95 22.77
C GLY A 2 -17.23 -2.73 23.94
N ASN A 3 -16.81 -3.97 24.14
CA ASN A 3 -17.30 -4.82 25.23
C ASN A 3 -16.62 -4.50 26.57
N SER A 4 -15.33 -4.11 26.57
CA SER A 4 -14.60 -3.75 27.78
C SER A 4 -15.01 -2.41 28.40
N LEU A 5 -15.78 -1.60 27.67
CA LEU A 5 -16.33 -0.32 28.18
C LEU A 5 -17.64 -0.48 28.94
N LYS A 6 -18.23 -1.67 28.98
CA LYS A 6 -19.44 -1.97 29.75
C LYS A 6 -19.05 -2.38 31.18
N SER A 7 -19.78 -1.88 32.17
CA SER A 7 -19.54 -2.17 33.60
C SER A 7 -19.71 -3.66 33.97
N ASP A 8 -20.39 -4.43 33.14
CA ASP A 8 -20.67 -5.87 33.30
C ASP A 8 -19.90 -6.75 32.30
N ALA A 9 -18.89 -6.19 31.64
CA ALA A 9 -18.12 -6.92 30.64
C ALA A 9 -17.35 -8.09 31.28
N LYS A 10 -17.61 -9.30 30.79
CA LYS A 10 -16.82 -10.48 31.19
C LYS A 10 -15.53 -10.50 30.36
N PRO A 11 -14.42 -10.89 30.99
CA PRO A 11 -13.19 -11.11 30.22
C PRO A 11 -13.40 -12.19 29.17
N PHE A 12 -12.87 -11.98 27.98
CA PHE A 12 -12.89 -12.98 26.92
C PHE A 12 -11.49 -13.21 26.38
N HIS A 13 -11.25 -14.41 25.92
CA HIS A 13 -10.03 -14.79 25.23
C HIS A 13 -10.29 -14.71 23.72
N LEU A 14 -9.39 -14.03 22.98
CA LEU A 14 -9.41 -13.96 21.54
C LEU A 14 -8.16 -14.68 21.02
N ASP A 15 -8.37 -15.79 20.31
CA ASP A 15 -7.32 -16.49 19.59
C ASP A 15 -7.47 -16.21 18.10
N THR A 16 -6.38 -15.80 17.47
CA THR A 16 -6.35 -15.48 16.04
C THR A 16 -5.14 -16.13 15.38
N SER A 17 -5.40 -17.09 14.52
CA SER A 17 -4.36 -17.72 13.70
C SER A 17 -3.97 -16.78 12.54
N ILE A 18 -2.69 -16.42 12.45
CA ILE A 18 -2.14 -15.64 11.33
C ILE A 18 -2.33 -16.41 10.01
N PHE A 19 -2.17 -17.73 10.03
CA PHE A 19 -2.34 -18.57 8.85
C PHE A 19 -3.79 -18.53 8.33
N GLU A 20 -4.77 -18.74 9.20
CA GLU A 20 -6.19 -18.69 8.83
C GLU A 20 -6.62 -17.30 8.36
N ALA A 21 -6.13 -16.24 9.02
CA ALA A 21 -6.39 -14.88 8.59
C ALA A 21 -5.82 -14.59 7.19
N ASN A 22 -4.62 -15.11 6.87
CA ASN A 22 -4.06 -15.00 5.52
C ASN A 22 -4.82 -15.81 4.48
N MET A 23 -5.40 -16.95 4.85
CA MET A 23 -6.25 -17.73 3.93
C MET A 23 -7.46 -16.93 3.45
N CYS A 24 -8.03 -16.07 4.29
CA CYS A 24 -9.13 -15.20 3.91
C CYS A 24 -8.75 -14.19 2.79
N LEU A 25 -7.47 -13.89 2.60
CA LEU A 25 -6.98 -13.03 1.52
C LEU A 25 -6.82 -13.77 0.18
N THR A 26 -6.91 -15.10 0.20
CA THR A 26 -6.75 -15.96 -0.99
C THR A 26 -8.06 -16.60 -1.43
N ASP A 27 -9.18 -15.98 -1.10
CA ASP A 27 -10.55 -16.48 -1.32
C ASP A 27 -10.79 -16.91 -2.77
N ALA A 28 -10.42 -16.10 -3.76
CA ALA A 28 -10.57 -16.41 -5.17
C ALA A 28 -9.74 -17.65 -5.57
N ALA A 29 -8.52 -17.77 -5.09
CA ALA A 29 -7.65 -18.91 -5.40
C ALA A 29 -8.18 -20.22 -4.79
N LEU A 30 -8.72 -20.15 -3.57
CA LEU A 30 -9.35 -21.32 -2.92
C LEU A 30 -10.61 -21.76 -3.65
N LEU A 31 -11.47 -20.81 -4.07
CA LEU A 31 -12.67 -21.11 -4.86
C LEU A 31 -12.32 -21.72 -6.23
N HIS A 32 -11.30 -21.22 -6.90
CA HIS A 32 -10.83 -21.80 -8.16
C HIS A 32 -10.31 -23.22 -7.98
N ALA A 33 -9.56 -23.48 -6.90
CA ALA A 33 -9.09 -24.84 -6.59
C ALA A 33 -10.24 -25.80 -6.32
N GLU A 34 -11.27 -25.38 -5.59
CA GLU A 34 -12.45 -26.20 -5.27
C GLU A 34 -13.32 -26.47 -6.51
N THR A 35 -13.49 -25.48 -7.36
CA THR A 35 -14.33 -25.58 -8.57
C THR A 35 -13.61 -26.19 -9.77
N GLN A 36 -12.33 -26.58 -9.63
CA GLN A 36 -11.49 -27.10 -10.71
C GLN A 36 -11.36 -26.14 -11.92
N VAL A 37 -11.61 -24.86 -11.71
CA VAL A 37 -11.29 -23.83 -12.70
C VAL A 37 -9.77 -23.64 -12.71
N ASP A 38 -9.18 -23.52 -13.89
CA ASP A 38 -7.74 -23.32 -14.04
C ASP A 38 -7.25 -22.15 -13.18
N ILE A 39 -6.35 -22.46 -12.25
CA ILE A 39 -5.69 -21.45 -11.43
C ILE A 39 -4.77 -20.65 -12.36
N THR A 40 -4.98 -19.35 -12.43
CA THR A 40 -4.11 -18.47 -13.18
C THR A 40 -2.66 -18.65 -12.72
N PRO A 41 -1.73 -19.05 -13.59
CA PRO A 41 -0.33 -19.22 -13.22
C PRO A 41 0.28 -17.89 -12.82
N ARG A 42 1.45 -17.90 -12.19
CA ARG A 42 2.22 -16.69 -11.94
C ARG A 42 2.64 -16.07 -13.29
N LEU A 43 2.18 -14.85 -13.54
CA LEU A 43 2.37 -14.18 -14.84
C LEU A 43 3.69 -13.40 -14.94
N GLY A 44 4.42 -13.27 -13.84
CA GLY A 44 5.66 -12.50 -13.77
C GLY A 44 5.54 -11.20 -12.96
N VAL A 45 6.57 -10.37 -13.03
CA VAL A 45 6.62 -9.08 -12.34
C VAL A 45 5.68 -8.10 -13.04
N ASN A 46 4.93 -7.31 -12.27
CA ASN A 46 3.99 -6.30 -12.75
C ASN A 46 2.87 -6.83 -13.66
N ARG A 47 2.52 -8.13 -13.52
CA ARG A 47 1.48 -8.79 -14.32
C ARG A 47 0.43 -9.40 -13.41
N PHE A 48 -0.73 -8.77 -13.35
CA PHE A 48 -1.84 -9.14 -12.47
C PHE A 48 -3.13 -9.24 -13.29
N ALA A 49 -3.65 -10.46 -13.44
CA ALA A 49 -4.95 -10.65 -14.08
C ALA A 49 -6.08 -10.08 -13.18
N PRO A 50 -7.09 -9.43 -13.76
CA PRO A 50 -7.29 -9.14 -15.20
C PRO A 50 -6.76 -7.76 -15.64
N THR A 51 -5.91 -7.12 -14.85
CA THR A 51 -5.53 -5.71 -15.03
C THR A 51 -4.11 -5.56 -15.56
N TYR A 52 -3.94 -4.74 -16.62
CA TYR A 52 -2.64 -4.37 -17.16
C TYR A 52 -2.72 -3.00 -17.87
N PRO A 53 -1.70 -2.10 -17.73
CA PRO A 53 -0.59 -2.22 -16.78
C PRO A 53 -1.03 -2.01 -15.32
N LEU A 54 -0.45 -2.80 -14.43
CA LEU A 54 -0.58 -2.68 -12.98
C LEU A 54 0.75 -3.07 -12.34
N GLY A 55 1.44 -2.12 -11.70
CA GLY A 55 2.73 -2.41 -11.10
C GLY A 55 3.58 -1.19 -10.84
N VAL A 56 4.88 -1.42 -10.60
CA VAL A 56 5.89 -0.39 -10.36
C VAL A 56 6.94 -0.48 -11.46
N TYR A 57 7.13 0.62 -12.16
CA TYR A 57 7.98 0.69 -13.35
C TYR A 57 9.08 1.73 -13.17
N PRO A 58 10.30 1.48 -13.70
CA PRO A 58 11.37 2.45 -13.64
C PRO A 58 11.13 3.62 -14.60
N CYS A 59 11.45 4.83 -14.13
CA CYS A 59 11.50 6.05 -14.91
C CYS A 59 12.94 6.57 -14.99
N LYS A 60 13.14 7.73 -15.63
CA LYS A 60 14.44 8.37 -15.76
C LYS A 60 15.19 8.55 -14.43
N ASP A 61 14.48 8.88 -13.36
CA ASP A 61 15.07 9.29 -12.08
C ASP A 61 14.45 8.60 -10.85
N GLY A 62 13.68 7.52 -11.05
CA GLY A 62 13.01 6.84 -9.94
C GLY A 62 12.01 5.80 -10.42
N TRP A 63 10.99 5.59 -9.63
CA TRP A 63 9.97 4.56 -9.86
C TRP A 63 8.57 5.16 -9.84
N LEU A 64 7.73 4.69 -10.74
CA LEU A 64 6.33 5.09 -10.86
C LEU A 64 5.41 3.88 -10.68
N GLY A 65 4.49 3.96 -9.73
CA GLY A 65 3.36 3.04 -9.63
C GLY A 65 2.32 3.41 -10.69
N ILE A 66 1.90 2.44 -11.46
CA ILE A 66 0.93 2.61 -12.56
C ILE A 66 -0.23 1.67 -12.33
N THR A 67 -1.47 2.18 -12.46
CA THR A 67 -2.69 1.39 -12.43
C THR A 67 -3.65 1.90 -13.51
N VAL A 68 -3.89 1.09 -14.53
CA VAL A 68 -4.79 1.43 -15.64
C VAL A 68 -5.94 0.43 -15.68
N LEU A 69 -7.12 0.84 -15.23
CA LEU A 69 -8.28 -0.03 -15.09
C LEU A 69 -9.27 0.09 -16.24
N SER A 70 -9.59 1.33 -16.65
CA SER A 70 -10.63 1.59 -17.65
C SER A 70 -10.04 1.89 -19.04
N PRO A 71 -10.84 1.73 -20.13
CA PRO A 71 -10.43 2.15 -21.46
C PRO A 71 -10.03 3.62 -21.54
N ALA A 72 -10.78 4.51 -20.90
CA ALA A 72 -10.46 5.94 -20.88
C ALA A 72 -9.11 6.25 -20.17
N GLN A 73 -8.80 5.51 -19.09
CA GLN A 73 -7.47 5.62 -18.46
C GLN A 73 -6.37 5.09 -19.38
N TRP A 74 -6.64 4.03 -20.15
CA TRP A 74 -5.69 3.50 -21.12
C TRP A 74 -5.39 4.51 -22.24
N GLU A 75 -6.41 5.11 -22.82
CA GLU A 75 -6.27 6.15 -23.84
C GLU A 75 -5.47 7.35 -23.30
N SER A 76 -5.83 7.83 -22.11
CA SER A 76 -5.11 8.93 -21.46
C SER A 76 -3.65 8.57 -21.13
N PHE A 77 -3.39 7.33 -20.70
CA PHE A 77 -2.04 6.84 -20.41
C PHE A 77 -1.18 6.74 -21.66
N CYS A 78 -1.72 6.20 -22.74
CA CYS A 78 -1.03 6.13 -24.02
C CYS A 78 -0.73 7.54 -24.58
N SER A 79 -1.71 8.44 -24.49
CA SER A 79 -1.50 9.83 -24.92
C SER A 79 -0.44 10.55 -24.06
N LEU A 80 -0.41 10.28 -22.75
CA LEU A 80 0.62 10.83 -21.85
C LEU A 80 2.04 10.40 -22.25
N LEU A 81 2.18 9.18 -22.77
CA LEU A 81 3.45 8.56 -23.18
C LEU A 81 3.71 8.67 -24.70
N GLU A 82 2.87 9.40 -25.44
CA GLU A 82 2.98 9.51 -26.91
C GLU A 82 2.94 8.14 -27.64
N LEU A 83 2.12 7.22 -27.13
CA LEU A 83 1.88 5.88 -27.67
C LEU A 83 0.49 5.78 -28.31
N ASP A 84 0.13 6.78 -29.14
CA ASP A 84 -1.22 6.92 -29.71
C ASP A 84 -1.66 5.71 -30.56
N GLU A 85 -0.75 5.00 -31.20
CA GLU A 85 -1.05 3.79 -31.96
C GLU A 85 -1.61 2.68 -31.05
N LEU A 86 -1.12 2.56 -29.82
CA LEU A 86 -1.65 1.61 -28.84
C LEU A 86 -3.05 2.04 -28.37
N ALA A 87 -3.27 3.35 -28.19
CA ALA A 87 -4.58 3.89 -27.81
C ALA A 87 -5.64 3.61 -28.87
N GLN A 88 -5.27 3.75 -30.15
CA GLN A 88 -6.17 3.57 -31.29
C GLN A 88 -6.45 2.10 -31.63
N THR A 89 -5.73 1.16 -31.04
CA THR A 89 -5.93 -0.28 -31.26
C THR A 89 -7.10 -0.79 -30.43
N PRO A 90 -8.26 -1.14 -31.04
CA PRO A 90 -9.47 -1.51 -30.29
C PRO A 90 -9.28 -2.72 -29.39
N LEU A 91 -8.39 -3.64 -29.77
CA LEU A 91 -8.04 -4.82 -28.96
C LEU A 91 -7.55 -4.45 -27.57
N PHE A 92 -6.80 -3.36 -27.45
CA PHE A 92 -6.18 -2.92 -26.20
C PHE A 92 -7.09 -2.09 -25.28
N HIS A 93 -8.33 -1.83 -25.67
CA HIS A 93 -9.34 -1.29 -24.76
C HIS A 93 -9.75 -2.32 -23.69
N ILE A 94 -9.55 -3.62 -23.97
CA ILE A 94 -9.77 -4.70 -23.01
C ILE A 94 -8.48 -4.99 -22.25
N SER A 95 -8.52 -4.87 -20.94
CA SER A 95 -7.34 -5.03 -20.07
C SER A 95 -6.69 -6.41 -20.17
N MET A 96 -7.49 -7.47 -20.32
CA MET A 96 -6.96 -8.83 -20.46
C MET A 96 -6.15 -8.99 -21.76
N ASN A 97 -6.60 -8.39 -22.85
CA ASN A 97 -5.85 -8.42 -24.12
C ASN A 97 -4.51 -7.67 -24.01
N ARG A 98 -4.48 -6.57 -23.23
CA ARG A 98 -3.21 -5.90 -22.92
C ARG A 98 -2.28 -6.79 -22.12
N LEU A 99 -2.82 -7.54 -21.16
CA LEU A 99 -2.02 -8.48 -20.36
C LEU A 99 -1.47 -9.62 -21.22
N GLU A 100 -2.25 -10.17 -22.12
CA GLU A 100 -1.80 -11.21 -23.08
C GLU A 100 -0.72 -10.67 -24.02
N ALA A 101 -0.80 -9.41 -24.41
CA ALA A 101 0.18 -8.73 -25.25
C ALA A 101 1.29 -8.02 -24.44
N ALA A 102 1.44 -8.30 -23.14
CA ALA A 102 2.33 -7.56 -22.28
C ALA A 102 3.79 -7.60 -22.75
N ASP A 103 4.26 -8.72 -23.30
CA ASP A 103 5.64 -8.85 -23.82
C ASP A 103 5.91 -7.91 -25.01
N LEU A 104 4.86 -7.53 -25.76
CA LEU A 104 4.96 -6.56 -26.84
C LEU A 104 4.83 -5.11 -26.34
N ILE A 105 3.89 -4.87 -25.45
CA ILE A 105 3.52 -3.51 -25.00
C ILE A 105 4.52 -2.97 -23.97
N GLU A 106 4.99 -3.81 -23.05
CA GLU A 106 5.83 -3.39 -21.92
C GLU A 106 7.13 -2.71 -22.35
N PRO A 107 7.89 -3.23 -23.33
CA PRO A 107 9.08 -2.55 -23.83
C PRO A 107 8.82 -1.13 -24.35
N MET A 108 7.70 -0.93 -25.06
CA MET A 108 7.31 0.39 -25.58
C MET A 108 6.99 1.37 -24.43
N ILE A 109 6.27 0.90 -23.41
CA ILE A 109 5.96 1.68 -22.22
C ILE A 109 7.26 2.03 -21.47
N LEU A 110 8.15 1.05 -21.26
CA LEU A 110 9.40 1.26 -20.54
C LEU A 110 10.31 2.26 -21.26
N GLU A 111 10.43 2.19 -22.57
CA GLU A 111 11.21 3.15 -23.36
C GLU A 111 10.72 4.58 -23.10
N LYS A 112 9.41 4.81 -23.17
CA LYS A 112 8.82 6.12 -22.92
C LYS A 112 8.94 6.58 -21.48
N LEU A 113 8.79 5.70 -20.51
CA LEU A 113 8.95 6.04 -19.10
C LEU A 113 10.39 6.49 -18.77
N GLN A 114 11.40 5.96 -19.47
CA GLN A 114 12.81 6.35 -19.28
C GLN A 114 13.13 7.77 -19.81
N GLU A 115 12.28 8.33 -20.67
CA GLU A 115 12.43 9.70 -21.18
C GLU A 115 12.00 10.75 -20.14
N HIS A 116 11.15 10.38 -19.16
CA HIS A 116 10.48 11.28 -18.23
C HIS A 116 10.85 11.04 -16.76
N SER A 117 10.80 12.08 -15.95
CA SER A 117 10.93 11.94 -14.50
C SER A 117 9.65 11.36 -13.89
N ALA A 118 9.79 10.59 -12.81
CA ALA A 118 8.66 10.03 -12.09
C ALA A 118 7.76 11.13 -11.51
N GLU A 119 8.32 12.25 -11.10
CA GLU A 119 7.58 13.40 -10.59
C GLU A 119 6.78 14.10 -11.68
N GLU A 120 7.37 14.33 -12.84
CA GLU A 120 6.67 14.92 -13.99
C GLU A 120 5.47 14.06 -14.41
N LEU A 121 5.68 12.75 -14.59
CA LEU A 121 4.62 11.82 -14.95
C LEU A 121 3.52 11.75 -13.89
N PHE A 122 3.88 11.80 -12.62
CA PHE A 122 2.90 11.83 -11.53
C PHE A 122 1.96 13.04 -11.65
N TYR A 123 2.48 14.26 -11.80
CA TYR A 123 1.63 15.45 -11.91
C TYR A 123 0.82 15.50 -13.20
N LYS A 124 1.41 15.15 -14.34
CA LYS A 124 0.69 15.06 -15.61
C LYS A 124 -0.41 13.98 -15.56
N GLY A 125 -0.12 12.83 -14.97
CA GLY A 125 -1.08 11.74 -14.79
C GLY A 125 -2.26 12.14 -13.91
N GLN A 126 -2.03 12.87 -12.83
CA GLN A 126 -3.11 13.42 -11.99
C GLN A 126 -4.03 14.35 -12.78
N GLN A 127 -3.47 15.25 -13.59
CA GLN A 127 -4.26 16.14 -14.45
C GLN A 127 -5.08 15.35 -15.47
N ALA A 128 -4.52 14.27 -16.02
CA ALA A 128 -5.18 13.38 -16.97
C ALA A 128 -6.09 12.33 -16.29
N ARG A 129 -6.24 12.36 -14.95
CA ARG A 129 -7.02 11.41 -14.15
C ARG A 129 -6.57 9.95 -14.30
N ILE A 130 -5.29 9.75 -14.46
CA ILE A 130 -4.65 8.44 -14.48
C ILE A 130 -4.13 8.15 -13.07
N PRO A 131 -4.43 6.98 -12.48
CA PRO A 131 -3.89 6.59 -11.19
C PRO A 131 -2.39 6.27 -11.28
N LEU A 132 -1.58 7.28 -11.15
CA LEU A 132 -0.13 7.18 -11.08
C LEU A 132 0.34 7.58 -9.68
N ALA A 133 1.40 6.94 -9.20
CA ALA A 133 2.00 7.22 -7.90
C ALA A 133 3.51 7.24 -8.00
N ARG A 134 4.14 8.34 -7.60
CA ARG A 134 5.59 8.37 -7.41
C ARG A 134 5.95 7.46 -6.23
N VAL A 135 6.99 6.64 -6.37
CA VAL A 135 7.52 5.81 -5.30
C VAL A 135 8.66 6.55 -4.62
N PRO A 136 8.44 7.17 -3.46
CA PRO A 136 9.50 7.91 -2.77
C PRO A 136 10.49 6.95 -2.09
N THR A 137 11.70 7.42 -1.88
CA THR A 137 12.64 6.77 -0.96
C THR A 137 12.16 6.90 0.50
N MET A 138 12.70 6.10 1.41
CA MET A 138 12.36 6.20 2.84
C MET A 138 12.64 7.60 3.41
N GLU A 139 13.67 8.27 2.92
CA GLU A 139 14.04 9.62 3.35
C GLU A 139 13.08 10.68 2.82
N GLU A 140 12.60 10.51 1.61
CA GLU A 140 11.63 11.41 0.97
C GLU A 140 10.23 11.29 1.57
N LEU A 141 9.86 10.14 2.15
CA LEU A 141 8.56 9.94 2.79
C LEU A 141 8.22 11.03 3.82
N PHE A 142 9.22 11.50 4.57
CA PHE A 142 9.03 12.55 5.57
C PHE A 142 8.75 13.94 4.98
N LYS A 143 8.94 14.10 3.68
CA LYS A 143 8.78 15.37 2.94
C LYS A 143 7.56 15.37 2.01
N VAL A 144 6.87 14.22 1.86
CA VAL A 144 5.67 14.13 1.02
C VAL A 144 4.55 14.95 1.64
N ASP A 145 4.08 15.98 0.92
CA ASP A 145 3.06 16.94 1.39
C ASP A 145 1.82 16.26 1.97
N GLN A 146 1.34 15.22 1.31
CA GLN A 146 0.17 14.45 1.77
C GLN A 146 0.40 13.86 3.16
N TYR A 147 1.59 13.32 3.44
CA TYR A 147 1.91 12.72 4.73
C TYR A 147 2.16 13.78 5.79
N VAL A 148 2.82 14.88 5.42
CA VAL A 148 3.05 16.02 6.31
C VAL A 148 1.71 16.66 6.72
N ASN A 149 0.86 16.98 5.75
CA ASN A 149 -0.46 17.61 5.99
C ASN A 149 -1.41 16.70 6.79
N ARG A 150 -1.25 15.39 6.66
CA ARG A 150 -2.01 14.40 7.45
C ARG A 150 -1.42 14.12 8.82
N ASN A 151 -0.28 14.68 9.18
CA ASN A 151 0.48 14.31 10.39
C ASN A 151 0.67 12.78 10.47
N ALA A 152 1.17 12.19 9.36
CA ALA A 152 1.37 10.75 9.27
C ALA A 152 2.54 10.25 10.15
N PHE A 153 3.34 11.17 10.67
CA PHE A 153 4.47 10.87 11.52
C PHE A 153 4.35 11.55 12.89
N SER A 154 4.82 10.89 13.90
CA SER A 154 4.92 11.37 15.29
C SER A 154 6.38 11.36 15.74
N LYS A 155 6.68 12.10 16.81
CA LYS A 155 8.00 12.06 17.43
C LYS A 155 8.01 11.02 18.54
N ALA A 156 9.00 10.15 18.55
CA ALA A 156 9.32 9.24 19.65
C ALA A 156 10.72 9.55 20.14
N THR A 157 10.96 9.38 21.45
CA THR A 157 12.27 9.60 22.08
C THR A 157 12.76 8.28 22.67
N GLN A 158 13.99 7.92 22.35
CA GLN A 158 14.66 6.75 22.93
C GLN A 158 16.12 7.08 23.22
N ALA A 159 16.58 6.78 24.41
CA ALA A 159 17.97 7.04 24.84
C ALA A 159 18.44 8.49 24.56
N GLY A 160 17.57 9.49 24.75
CA GLY A 160 17.85 10.90 24.50
C GLY A 160 17.83 11.35 23.03
N HIS A 161 17.59 10.45 22.09
CA HIS A 161 17.47 10.76 20.68
C HIS A 161 16.00 10.82 20.24
N ASN A 162 15.69 11.78 19.36
CA ASN A 162 14.37 11.94 18.78
C ASN A 162 14.31 11.27 17.41
N TYR A 163 13.25 10.49 17.16
CA TYR A 163 12.97 9.80 15.94
C TYR A 163 11.60 10.21 15.41
N GLN A 164 11.46 10.23 14.07
CA GLN A 164 10.15 10.26 13.43
C GLN A 164 9.68 8.82 13.23
N VAL A 165 8.49 8.52 13.72
CA VAL A 165 7.87 7.20 13.61
C VAL A 165 6.48 7.33 13.01
N PRO A 166 5.94 6.31 12.31
CA PRO A 166 4.58 6.35 11.81
C PRO A 166 3.59 6.62 12.95
N SER A 167 2.63 7.51 12.72
CA SER A 167 1.53 7.74 13.64
C SER A 167 0.40 6.73 13.40
N THR A 168 -0.70 6.81 14.15
CA THR A 168 -1.87 5.96 13.91
C THR A 168 -2.49 6.23 12.55
N PRO A 169 -2.88 5.18 11.77
CA PRO A 169 -3.44 5.35 10.43
C PRO A 169 -4.88 5.88 10.43
N PHE A 170 -5.51 5.97 11.59
CA PHE A 170 -6.88 6.47 11.79
C PHE A 170 -6.91 7.68 12.72
N ARG A 171 -7.98 8.46 12.65
CA ARG A 171 -8.20 9.63 13.49
C ARG A 171 -9.54 9.52 14.21
N LEU A 172 -9.49 9.61 15.53
CA LEU A 172 -10.67 9.68 16.39
C LEU A 172 -10.79 11.11 16.91
N PHE A 173 -11.74 11.87 16.39
CA PHE A 173 -11.85 13.31 16.69
C PHE A 173 -12.24 13.60 18.14
N LYS A 174 -13.05 12.73 18.77
CA LYS A 174 -13.48 12.90 20.16
C LYS A 174 -12.53 12.27 21.18
N THR A 175 -11.84 11.22 20.78
CA THR A 175 -10.92 10.45 21.62
C THR A 175 -9.63 10.18 20.83
N PRO A 176 -8.83 11.23 20.54
CA PRO A 176 -7.61 11.06 19.76
C PRO A 176 -6.68 10.07 20.47
N PRO A 177 -6.03 9.16 19.73
CA PRO A 177 -5.07 8.25 20.31
C PRO A 177 -3.88 9.06 20.83
N ASN A 178 -3.43 8.72 22.04
CA ASN A 178 -2.15 9.22 22.55
C ASN A 178 -1.04 8.37 21.92
N PHE A 179 -0.15 8.99 21.17
CA PHE A 179 0.89 8.31 20.41
C PHE A 179 2.22 9.05 20.53
N GLY A 180 3.28 8.28 20.65
CA GLY A 180 4.63 8.79 20.88
C GLY A 180 4.96 8.86 22.38
N GLY A 181 6.11 9.38 22.67
CA GLY A 181 6.66 9.45 24.02
C GLY A 181 7.95 8.64 24.14
N PRO A 182 8.57 8.63 25.32
CA PRO A 182 9.79 7.87 25.54
C PRO A 182 9.50 6.37 25.55
N VAL A 183 10.44 5.60 25.02
CA VAL A 183 10.43 4.15 25.18
C VAL A 183 10.96 3.82 26.58
N SER A 184 10.21 3.03 27.34
CA SER A 184 10.62 2.60 28.70
C SER A 184 11.95 1.85 28.65
N ALA A 185 12.78 2.07 29.67
CA ALA A 185 13.97 1.25 29.88
C ALA A 185 13.59 -0.19 30.28
N ILE A 186 14.51 -1.12 30.07
CA ILE A 186 14.28 -2.53 30.44
C ILE A 186 13.99 -2.62 31.95
N GLY A 187 12.82 -3.17 32.28
CA GLY A 187 12.36 -3.34 33.66
C GLY A 187 11.82 -2.08 34.33
N GLN A 188 11.73 -0.94 33.65
CA GLN A 188 11.30 0.34 34.23
C GLN A 188 9.91 0.24 34.89
N ASP A 189 8.97 -0.48 34.24
CA ASP A 189 7.60 -0.59 34.73
C ASP A 189 7.32 -1.90 35.48
N GLN A 190 8.39 -2.60 35.93
CA GLN A 190 8.25 -3.91 36.57
C GLN A 190 7.57 -3.85 37.93
N GLU A 191 7.84 -2.81 38.71
CA GLU A 191 7.21 -2.61 40.04
C GLU A 191 5.72 -2.32 39.91
N ASP A 192 5.34 -1.44 39.00
CA ASP A 192 3.93 -1.12 38.73
C ASP A 192 3.19 -2.36 38.26
N TRP A 193 3.80 -3.15 37.37
CA TRP A 193 3.24 -4.40 36.92
C TRP A 193 3.06 -5.41 38.06
N ASN A 194 4.05 -5.58 38.90
CA ASN A 194 3.97 -6.49 40.05
C ASN A 194 2.82 -6.10 41.01
N GLN A 195 2.60 -4.80 41.25
CA GLN A 195 1.47 -4.32 42.05
C GLN A 195 0.12 -4.66 41.38
N ILE A 196 -0.01 -4.44 40.07
CA ILE A 196 -1.24 -4.74 39.31
C ILE A 196 -1.60 -6.23 39.41
N ILE A 197 -0.65 -7.13 39.32
CA ILE A 197 -0.86 -8.59 39.37
C ILE A 197 -0.82 -9.19 40.75
N GLY A 198 -0.62 -8.38 41.81
CA GLY A 198 -0.55 -8.82 43.20
C GLY A 198 0.68 -9.68 43.53
N ARG A 199 1.79 -9.51 42.81
CA ARG A 199 3.08 -10.15 43.16
C ARG A 199 3.89 -9.20 44.01
N GLU A 200 4.39 -9.72 45.15
CA GLU A 200 5.36 -9.00 45.99
C GLU A 200 6.67 -8.85 45.22
N SER A 201 7.31 -7.68 45.37
CA SER A 201 8.65 -7.42 44.83
C SER A 201 9.65 -8.31 45.60
N THR A 202 10.27 -9.24 44.89
CA THR A 202 11.36 -10.07 45.45
C THR A 202 12.70 -9.36 45.38
#